data_31609742e8f1b02f8d7d665c5817da92
#
_entry.id   31609742e8f1b02f8d7d665c5817da92
#
_cell.length_a   1.000
_cell.length_b   1.000
_cell.length_c   1.000
_cell.angle_alpha   90.00
_cell.angle_beta   90.00
_cell.angle_gamma   90.00
#
_symmetry.space_group_name_H-M   'P 1'
#
loop_
_entity.id
_entity.type
_entity.pdbx_description
1 polymer ?
#
loop_
_entity_poly.entity_id
_entity_poly.type
_entity_poly.pdbx_seq_one_letter_code
_entity_poly.pdbx_strand_id
1 'polypeptide(L)'
;MSQPIHPTQAGNQAPSNAVSWTDPARQALFDQWLAALASTFGLLPHSVSTASADASFRRYLRVKNASGASFIIMDAPPDKEDCRPFVHVQKLLKEAAVLSPEVLAWDEPNGFMLITDFGDQTLIGLLDPEAPAKANDWYLQAVDTLIDWQKASRPGVLPEYNDALLRRELQLFPDWYLGQHRQVTLNEKQQATLQRTFDTIIANNLQAPQVFVHRDYMTRNLM
;
A
#
# COMPACT_ATOMS: atom_id res chain seq x y z
N MET A 1 -46.25 43.24 10.45
CA MET A 1 -46.42 42.19 9.43
C MET A 1 -45.04 41.61 9.13
N SER A 2 -44.68 40.51 9.81
CA SER A 2 -43.38 39.87 9.67
C SER A 2 -43.54 38.63 8.79
N GLN A 3 -42.77 38.56 7.72
CA GLN A 3 -42.75 37.38 6.84
C GLN A 3 -41.92 36.23 7.47
N PRO A 4 -42.33 34.96 7.27
CA PRO A 4 -41.57 33.83 7.76
C PRO A 4 -40.39 33.49 6.83
N ILE A 5 -39.19 33.26 7.42
CA ILE A 5 -37.98 32.81 6.76
C ILE A 5 -38.14 31.31 6.51
N HIS A 6 -38.14 30.89 5.25
CA HIS A 6 -38.05 29.46 4.89
C HIS A 6 -36.64 28.93 5.13
N PRO A 7 -36.47 27.77 5.77
CA PRO A 7 -35.16 27.14 5.87
C PRO A 7 -34.81 26.51 4.53
N THR A 8 -33.66 26.94 3.98
CA THR A 8 -33.03 26.33 2.83
C THR A 8 -32.59 24.92 3.22
N GLN A 9 -33.16 23.91 2.59
CA GLN A 9 -32.68 22.53 2.72
C GLN A 9 -31.28 22.45 2.09
N ALA A 10 -30.24 22.34 2.91
CA ALA A 10 -28.95 21.90 2.49
C ALA A 10 -29.07 20.42 2.14
N GLY A 11 -29.04 20.11 0.85
CA GLY A 11 -28.97 18.76 0.34
C GLY A 11 -27.68 18.11 0.79
N ASN A 12 -27.81 17.16 1.68
CA ASN A 12 -26.71 16.29 2.12
C ASN A 12 -26.41 15.30 0.99
N GLN A 13 -25.64 15.73 -0.02
CA GLN A 13 -25.09 14.82 -1.01
C GLN A 13 -23.97 14.06 -0.32
N ALA A 14 -24.19 12.78 -0.03
CA ALA A 14 -23.13 11.85 0.29
C ALA A 14 -22.05 11.94 -0.81
N PRO A 15 -20.76 11.93 -0.49
CA PRO A 15 -19.71 11.98 -1.49
C PRO A 15 -19.92 10.81 -2.46
N SER A 16 -20.08 11.12 -3.75
CA SER A 16 -20.23 10.09 -4.76
C SER A 16 -18.90 9.34 -4.85
N ASN A 17 -18.85 8.08 -4.40
CA ASN A 17 -17.72 7.17 -4.58
C ASN A 17 -17.52 6.75 -6.05
N ALA A 18 -18.07 7.53 -6.98
CA ALA A 18 -17.95 7.29 -8.41
C ALA A 18 -16.50 7.46 -8.86
N VAL A 19 -16.02 6.51 -9.65
CA VAL A 19 -14.67 6.54 -10.21
C VAL A 19 -14.61 7.60 -11.30
N SER A 20 -13.68 8.55 -11.17
CA SER A 20 -13.40 9.54 -12.22
C SER A 20 -12.20 9.08 -13.05
N TRP A 21 -12.29 9.29 -14.37
CA TRP A 21 -11.24 8.99 -15.32
C TRP A 21 -10.76 10.28 -16.00
N THR A 22 -9.47 10.54 -15.93
CA THR A 22 -8.84 11.67 -16.63
C THR A 22 -8.40 11.28 -18.04
N ASP A 23 -8.22 9.97 -18.30
CA ASP A 23 -7.84 9.40 -19.59
C ASP A 23 -8.96 8.47 -20.10
N PRO A 24 -9.73 8.87 -21.13
CA PRO A 24 -10.78 8.03 -21.72
C PRO A 24 -10.27 6.74 -22.36
N ALA A 25 -9.04 6.72 -22.88
CA ALA A 25 -8.45 5.52 -23.49
C ALA A 25 -8.17 4.47 -22.40
N ARG A 26 -7.64 4.90 -21.25
CA ARG A 26 -7.43 4.01 -20.10
C ARG A 26 -8.74 3.50 -19.52
N GLN A 27 -9.76 4.34 -19.48
CA GLN A 27 -11.10 3.90 -19.07
C GLN A 27 -11.64 2.79 -20.01
N ALA A 28 -11.52 2.95 -21.29
CA ALA A 28 -11.99 1.95 -22.27
C ALA A 28 -11.26 0.60 -22.10
N LEU A 29 -9.94 0.62 -21.87
CA LEU A 29 -9.15 -0.59 -21.56
C LEU A 29 -9.63 -1.26 -20.25
N PHE A 30 -9.87 -0.47 -19.22
CA PHE A 30 -10.39 -0.94 -17.95
C PHE A 30 -11.77 -1.59 -18.10
N ASP A 31 -12.69 -0.93 -18.77
CA ASP A 31 -14.05 -1.43 -18.97
C ASP A 31 -14.06 -2.74 -19.78
N GLN A 32 -13.21 -2.84 -20.80
CA GLN A 32 -13.04 -4.06 -21.59
C GLN A 32 -12.48 -5.21 -20.74
N TRP A 33 -11.43 -4.96 -19.96
CA TRP A 33 -10.82 -5.94 -19.07
C TRP A 33 -11.80 -6.41 -17.98
N LEU A 34 -12.50 -5.47 -17.35
CA LEU A 34 -13.49 -5.79 -16.31
C LEU A 34 -14.65 -6.60 -16.88
N ALA A 35 -15.15 -6.27 -18.07
CA ALA A 35 -16.20 -7.03 -18.74
C ALA A 35 -15.77 -8.47 -19.05
N ALA A 36 -14.52 -8.68 -19.45
CA ALA A 36 -13.97 -10.01 -19.70
C ALA A 36 -13.92 -10.87 -18.43
N LEU A 37 -13.66 -10.27 -17.26
CA LEU A 37 -13.63 -10.97 -15.98
C LEU A 37 -15.00 -11.14 -15.33
N ALA A 38 -16.00 -10.35 -15.75
CA ALA A 38 -17.31 -10.31 -15.10
C ALA A 38 -17.99 -11.68 -15.03
N SER A 39 -17.91 -12.49 -16.11
CA SER A 39 -18.49 -13.83 -16.13
C SER A 39 -17.75 -14.82 -15.24
N THR A 40 -16.43 -14.74 -15.17
CA THR A 40 -15.60 -15.69 -14.42
C THR A 40 -15.74 -15.50 -12.91
N PHE A 41 -15.81 -14.26 -12.44
CA PHE A 41 -15.88 -13.92 -11.00
C PHE A 41 -17.27 -13.45 -10.56
N GLY A 42 -18.25 -13.41 -11.47
CA GLY A 42 -19.59 -12.90 -11.20
C GLY A 42 -19.63 -11.41 -10.87
N LEU A 43 -18.66 -10.63 -11.39
CA LEU A 43 -18.51 -9.23 -11.04
C LEU A 43 -19.68 -8.38 -11.57
N LEU A 44 -20.01 -7.34 -10.83
CA LEU A 44 -21.01 -6.34 -11.15
C LEU A 44 -20.32 -5.01 -11.53
N PRO A 45 -20.01 -4.75 -12.81
CA PRO A 45 -19.25 -3.57 -13.22
C PRO A 45 -19.84 -2.25 -12.72
N HIS A 46 -21.15 -2.14 -12.60
CA HIS A 46 -21.84 -0.96 -12.07
C HIS A 46 -21.58 -0.72 -10.57
N SER A 47 -21.02 -1.69 -9.84
CA SER A 47 -20.69 -1.57 -8.42
C SER A 47 -19.28 -1.01 -8.17
N VAL A 48 -18.52 -0.71 -9.22
CA VAL A 48 -17.16 -0.18 -9.08
C VAL A 48 -17.18 1.18 -8.39
N SER A 49 -16.37 1.29 -7.35
CA SER A 49 -16.23 2.50 -6.54
C SER A 49 -14.76 2.70 -6.13
N THR A 50 -14.39 3.90 -5.74
CA THR A 50 -13.05 4.17 -5.20
C THR A 50 -12.90 3.51 -3.83
N ALA A 51 -11.87 2.69 -3.65
CA ALA A 51 -11.52 2.08 -2.36
C ALA A 51 -10.52 2.96 -1.60
N SER A 52 -9.37 3.26 -2.21
CA SER A 52 -8.36 4.16 -1.67
C SER A 52 -7.51 4.76 -2.78
N ALA A 53 -6.83 5.86 -2.47
CA ALA A 53 -5.75 6.40 -3.29
C ALA A 53 -4.44 6.23 -2.51
N ASP A 54 -3.41 5.74 -3.17
CA ASP A 54 -2.06 5.63 -2.63
C ASP A 54 -1.26 6.93 -2.92
N ALA A 55 -0.16 7.11 -2.22
CA ALA A 55 0.83 8.14 -2.53
C ALA A 55 1.62 7.83 -3.83
N SER A 56 1.46 6.64 -4.40
CA SER A 56 2.01 6.20 -5.69
C SER A 56 1.05 6.51 -6.85
N PHE A 57 1.43 6.08 -8.06
CA PHE A 57 0.55 6.17 -9.23
C PHE A 57 -0.53 5.09 -9.27
N ARG A 58 -0.65 4.25 -8.23
CA ARG A 58 -1.66 3.21 -8.11
C ARG A 58 -2.97 3.77 -7.61
N ARG A 59 -4.05 3.28 -8.19
CA ARG A 59 -5.41 3.49 -7.66
C ARG A 59 -6.00 2.16 -7.26
N TYR A 60 -6.77 2.16 -6.20
CA TYR A 60 -7.49 0.98 -5.74
C TYR A 60 -8.99 1.23 -5.83
N LEU A 61 -9.65 0.37 -6.57
CA LEU A 61 -11.10 0.39 -6.77
C LEU A 61 -11.68 -0.86 -6.12
N ARG A 62 -12.90 -0.78 -5.63
CA ARG A 62 -13.64 -1.92 -5.10
C ARG A 62 -14.73 -2.29 -6.07
N VAL A 63 -14.92 -3.59 -6.32
CA VAL A 63 -16.01 -4.13 -7.12
C VAL A 63 -16.68 -5.27 -6.34
N LYS A 64 -17.99 -5.39 -6.45
CA LYS A 64 -18.76 -6.49 -5.86
C LYS A 64 -19.13 -7.52 -6.91
N ASN A 65 -19.36 -8.76 -6.45
CA ASN A 65 -19.96 -9.78 -7.27
C ASN A 65 -21.44 -10.01 -6.92
N ALA A 66 -22.12 -10.85 -7.69
CA ALA A 66 -23.52 -11.16 -7.51
C ALA A 66 -23.85 -11.86 -6.17
N SER A 67 -22.88 -12.50 -5.52
CA SER A 67 -23.04 -13.12 -4.19
C SER A 67 -22.84 -12.13 -3.03
N GLY A 68 -22.48 -10.88 -3.32
CA GLY A 68 -22.21 -9.85 -2.32
C GLY A 68 -20.76 -9.79 -1.84
N ALA A 69 -19.89 -10.71 -2.29
CA ALA A 69 -18.46 -10.63 -2.01
C ALA A 69 -17.81 -9.44 -2.75
N SER A 70 -16.80 -8.84 -2.16
CA SER A 70 -16.05 -7.73 -2.75
C SER A 70 -14.63 -8.14 -3.14
N PHE A 71 -14.09 -7.43 -4.11
CA PHE A 71 -12.73 -7.55 -4.61
C PHE A 71 -12.12 -6.17 -4.79
N ILE A 72 -10.80 -6.10 -4.71
CA ILE A 72 -10.05 -4.89 -5.04
C ILE A 72 -9.49 -5.01 -6.46
N ILE A 73 -9.62 -3.94 -7.21
CA ILE A 73 -8.94 -3.74 -8.48
C ILE A 73 -7.81 -2.75 -8.26
N MET A 74 -6.58 -3.17 -8.52
CA MET A 74 -5.43 -2.28 -8.59
C MET A 74 -5.28 -1.81 -10.05
N ASP A 75 -5.30 -0.50 -10.23
CA ASP A 75 -5.03 0.19 -11.48
C ASP A 75 -3.66 0.86 -11.38
N ALA A 76 -2.67 0.30 -12.07
CA ALA A 76 -1.26 0.68 -12.01
C ALA A 76 -0.71 0.86 -13.43
N PRO A 77 -0.72 2.09 -13.98
CA PRO A 77 -0.25 2.34 -15.36
C PRO A 77 1.17 1.84 -15.59
N PRO A 78 1.43 0.96 -16.59
CA PRO A 78 2.72 0.28 -16.77
C PRO A 78 3.89 1.20 -17.10
N ASP A 79 3.61 2.40 -17.63
CA ASP A 79 4.63 3.45 -17.86
C ASP A 79 5.14 4.11 -16.57
N LYS A 80 4.45 3.89 -15.44
CA LYS A 80 4.74 4.50 -14.14
C LYS A 80 5.00 3.50 -13.04
N GLU A 81 4.44 2.28 -13.15
CA GLU A 81 4.44 1.28 -12.10
C GLU A 81 4.77 -0.11 -12.64
N ASP A 82 5.79 -0.74 -12.08
CA ASP A 82 6.09 -2.16 -12.31
C ASP A 82 5.41 -3.03 -11.24
N CYS A 83 4.40 -3.81 -11.64
CA CYS A 83 3.67 -4.69 -10.72
C CYS A 83 4.29 -6.08 -10.56
N ARG A 84 5.33 -6.45 -11.31
CA ARG A 84 5.99 -7.77 -11.19
C ARG A 84 6.54 -8.04 -9.80
N PRO A 85 7.19 -7.06 -9.11
CA PRO A 85 7.61 -7.26 -7.73
C PRO A 85 6.45 -7.54 -6.77
N PHE A 86 5.29 -6.88 -6.95
CA PHE A 86 4.09 -7.12 -6.15
C PHE A 86 3.62 -8.57 -6.29
N VAL A 87 3.47 -9.05 -7.52
CA VAL A 87 3.05 -10.45 -7.81
C VAL A 87 4.07 -11.45 -7.26
N HIS A 88 5.36 -11.16 -7.37
CA HIS A 88 6.40 -12.02 -6.85
C HIS A 88 6.36 -12.12 -5.31
N VAL A 89 6.30 -10.97 -4.62
CA VAL A 89 6.23 -10.95 -3.15
C VAL A 89 4.94 -11.60 -2.64
N GLN A 90 3.80 -11.39 -3.30
CA GLN A 90 2.55 -12.05 -2.95
C GLN A 90 2.68 -13.59 -2.98
N LYS A 91 3.35 -14.14 -3.98
CA LYS A 91 3.62 -15.60 -4.05
C LYS A 91 4.47 -16.07 -2.88
N LEU A 92 5.52 -15.31 -2.52
CA LEU A 92 6.38 -15.64 -1.38
C LEU A 92 5.64 -15.59 -0.06
N LEU A 93 4.75 -14.60 0.15
CA LEU A 93 3.89 -14.50 1.33
C LEU A 93 2.96 -15.70 1.42
N LYS A 94 2.35 -16.10 0.30
CA LYS A 94 1.50 -17.28 0.23
C LYS A 94 2.26 -18.58 0.55
N GLU A 95 3.50 -18.73 0.04
CA GLU A 95 4.37 -19.88 0.36
C GLU A 95 4.76 -19.89 1.84
N ALA A 96 4.89 -18.73 2.47
CA ALA A 96 5.15 -18.58 3.90
C ALA A 96 3.88 -18.76 4.77
N ALA A 97 2.73 -19.09 4.19
CA ALA A 97 1.42 -19.16 4.84
C ALA A 97 1.02 -17.83 5.52
N VAL A 98 1.57 -16.70 5.08
CA VAL A 98 1.19 -15.36 5.54
C VAL A 98 -0.02 -14.89 4.75
N LEU A 99 -1.09 -14.51 5.45
CA LEU A 99 -2.29 -13.98 4.84
C LEU A 99 -1.98 -12.63 4.16
N SER A 100 -2.18 -12.59 2.85
CA SER A 100 -1.95 -11.39 2.03
C SER A 100 -2.96 -11.34 0.89
N PRO A 101 -3.23 -10.18 0.27
CA PRO A 101 -4.11 -10.10 -0.87
C PRO A 101 -3.65 -11.04 -1.99
N GLU A 102 -4.52 -11.99 -2.39
CA GLU A 102 -4.24 -12.90 -3.49
C GLU A 102 -4.50 -12.23 -4.84
N VAL A 103 -3.59 -12.45 -5.80
CA VAL A 103 -3.77 -12.04 -7.19
C VAL A 103 -4.65 -13.06 -7.89
N LEU A 104 -5.88 -12.68 -8.20
CA LEU A 104 -6.89 -13.52 -8.83
C LEU A 104 -6.85 -13.44 -10.35
N ALA A 105 -6.57 -12.24 -10.90
CA ALA A 105 -6.35 -11.99 -12.31
C ALA A 105 -5.38 -10.82 -12.48
N TRP A 106 -4.56 -10.87 -13.54
CA TRP A 106 -3.59 -9.83 -13.84
C TRP A 106 -3.47 -9.62 -15.36
N ASP A 107 -3.74 -8.40 -15.78
CA ASP A 107 -3.46 -7.89 -17.12
C ASP A 107 -2.15 -7.09 -17.08
N GLU A 108 -1.03 -7.80 -17.20
CA GLU A 108 0.30 -7.18 -17.13
C GLU A 108 0.49 -6.08 -18.18
N PRO A 109 0.12 -6.26 -19.46
CA PRO A 109 0.29 -5.21 -20.47
C PRO A 109 -0.43 -3.90 -20.17
N ASN A 110 -1.59 -3.96 -19.53
CA ASN A 110 -2.39 -2.79 -19.20
C ASN A 110 -2.27 -2.36 -17.73
N GLY A 111 -1.65 -3.18 -16.86
CA GLY A 111 -1.44 -2.88 -15.45
C GLY A 111 -2.72 -2.89 -14.61
N PHE A 112 -3.68 -3.77 -14.93
CA PHE A 112 -4.86 -4.01 -14.12
C PHE A 112 -4.75 -5.33 -13.37
N MET A 113 -5.15 -5.34 -12.10
CA MET A 113 -5.06 -6.54 -11.28
C MET A 113 -6.31 -6.66 -10.40
N LEU A 114 -6.92 -7.86 -10.39
CA LEU A 114 -7.98 -8.22 -9.45
C LEU A 114 -7.35 -8.95 -8.27
N ILE A 115 -7.57 -8.46 -7.07
CA ILE A 115 -7.04 -9.05 -5.84
C ILE A 115 -8.16 -9.24 -4.81
N THR A 116 -7.92 -10.11 -3.81
CA THR A 116 -8.86 -10.29 -2.71
C THR A 116 -9.02 -9.00 -1.90
N ASP A 117 -10.23 -8.80 -1.37
CA ASP A 117 -10.57 -7.63 -0.53
C ASP A 117 -10.64 -8.06 0.94
N PHE A 118 -9.86 -7.42 1.81
CA PHE A 118 -9.88 -7.65 3.25
C PHE A 118 -10.78 -6.64 4.00
N GLY A 119 -11.51 -5.79 3.26
CA GLY A 119 -12.40 -4.78 3.84
C GLY A 119 -11.73 -3.43 4.02
N ASP A 120 -12.19 -2.67 5.01
CA ASP A 120 -11.74 -1.29 5.24
C ASP A 120 -11.08 -1.10 6.61
N GLN A 121 -11.08 -2.13 7.45
CA GLN A 121 -10.63 -2.01 8.82
C GLN A 121 -9.17 -2.39 8.95
N THR A 122 -8.31 -1.40 9.10
CA THR A 122 -6.89 -1.59 9.39
C THR A 122 -6.64 -1.64 10.89
N LEU A 123 -5.54 -2.25 11.30
CA LEU A 123 -5.15 -2.38 12.71
C LEU A 123 -5.11 -1.01 13.41
N ILE A 124 -4.64 0.05 12.77
CA ILE A 124 -4.61 1.38 13.39
C ILE A 124 -6.02 1.87 13.77
N GLY A 125 -7.04 1.46 13.00
CA GLY A 125 -8.45 1.81 13.32
C GLY A 125 -9.03 1.02 14.49
N LEU A 126 -8.39 -0.08 14.90
CA LEU A 126 -8.77 -0.90 16.05
C LEU A 126 -8.06 -0.49 17.35
N LEU A 127 -6.96 0.28 17.25
CA LEU A 127 -6.19 0.68 18.41
C LEU A 127 -6.92 1.79 19.19
N ASP A 128 -7.13 1.53 20.46
CA ASP A 128 -7.71 2.49 21.40
C ASP A 128 -6.61 2.99 22.37
N PRO A 129 -6.22 4.28 22.30
CA PRO A 129 -5.23 4.84 23.20
C PRO A 129 -5.60 4.72 24.69
N GLU A 130 -6.91 4.68 25.00
CA GLU A 130 -7.41 4.56 26.37
C GLU A 130 -7.42 3.10 26.87
N ALA A 131 -7.19 2.12 25.99
CA ALA A 131 -7.18 0.70 26.31
C ALA A 131 -5.92 -0.02 25.76
N PRO A 132 -4.70 0.42 26.11
CA PRO A 132 -3.46 -0.09 25.53
C PRO A 132 -3.24 -1.59 25.74
N ALA A 133 -3.82 -2.16 26.79
CA ALA A 133 -3.74 -3.61 27.03
C ALA A 133 -4.38 -4.45 25.90
N LYS A 134 -5.44 -3.95 25.26
CA LYS A 134 -6.08 -4.62 24.13
C LYS A 134 -5.20 -4.63 22.88
N ALA A 135 -4.32 -3.64 22.75
CA ALA A 135 -3.40 -3.55 21.62
C ALA A 135 -2.31 -4.63 21.65
N ASN A 136 -1.97 -5.12 22.86
CA ASN A 136 -0.91 -6.11 23.04
C ASN A 136 -1.13 -7.38 22.21
N ASP A 137 -2.33 -7.93 22.23
CA ASP A 137 -2.65 -9.18 21.51
C ASP A 137 -2.54 -8.99 19.98
N TRP A 138 -2.98 -7.83 19.48
CA TRP A 138 -2.83 -7.49 18.06
C TRP A 138 -1.36 -7.34 17.64
N TYR A 139 -0.54 -6.69 18.47
CA TYR A 139 0.88 -6.55 18.19
C TYR A 139 1.61 -7.88 18.28
N LEU A 140 1.26 -8.77 19.20
CA LEU A 140 1.85 -10.11 19.28
C LEU A 140 1.52 -10.94 18.04
N GLN A 141 0.26 -10.92 17.56
CA GLN A 141 -0.12 -11.58 16.31
C GLN A 141 0.65 -11.01 15.12
N ALA A 142 0.82 -9.68 15.07
CA ALA A 142 1.62 -9.06 14.02
C ALA A 142 3.09 -9.50 14.09
N VAL A 143 3.68 -9.60 15.29
CA VAL A 143 5.06 -10.10 15.47
C VAL A 143 5.16 -11.56 15.03
N ASP A 144 4.22 -12.43 15.41
CA ASP A 144 4.22 -13.83 14.99
C ASP A 144 4.16 -13.97 13.46
N THR A 145 3.30 -13.20 12.80
CA THR A 145 3.22 -13.13 11.34
C THR A 145 4.52 -12.66 10.69
N LEU A 146 5.18 -11.65 11.27
CA LEU A 146 6.49 -11.18 10.80
C LEU A 146 7.57 -12.25 10.97
N ILE A 147 7.55 -13.00 12.08
CA ILE A 147 8.47 -14.11 12.33
C ILE A 147 8.28 -15.21 11.27
N ASP A 148 7.05 -15.56 10.93
CA ASP A 148 6.78 -16.58 9.91
C ASP A 148 7.25 -16.12 8.53
N TRP A 149 7.07 -14.85 8.20
CA TRP A 149 7.66 -14.25 7.00
C TRP A 149 9.18 -14.34 7.00
N GLN A 150 9.84 -14.01 8.12
CA GLN A 150 11.30 -14.06 8.24
C GLN A 150 11.84 -15.49 8.19
N LYS A 151 11.14 -16.48 8.74
CA LYS A 151 11.51 -17.91 8.66
C LYS A 151 11.50 -18.45 7.22
N ALA A 152 10.69 -17.87 6.34
CA ALA A 152 10.63 -18.24 4.93
C ALA A 152 11.79 -17.68 4.10
N SER A 153 12.71 -16.95 4.71
CA SER A 153 13.84 -16.31 4.02
C SER A 153 14.77 -17.32 3.34
N ARG A 154 15.15 -17.00 2.13
CA ARG A 154 16.13 -17.79 1.33
C ARG A 154 16.97 -16.84 0.49
N PRO A 155 18.29 -17.14 0.35
CA PRO A 155 19.19 -16.30 -0.42
C PRO A 155 18.78 -16.18 -1.89
N GLY A 156 19.02 -15.04 -2.50
CA GLY A 156 18.86 -14.80 -3.94
C GLY A 156 17.41 -14.70 -4.44
N VAL A 157 16.41 -14.75 -3.56
CA VAL A 157 14.98 -14.67 -3.96
C VAL A 157 14.49 -13.24 -4.01
N LEU A 158 14.88 -12.42 -3.06
CA LEU A 158 14.63 -10.98 -3.05
C LEU A 158 15.97 -10.23 -3.16
N PRO A 159 15.98 -8.97 -3.64
CA PRO A 159 17.15 -8.13 -3.60
C PRO A 159 17.71 -7.99 -2.19
N GLU A 160 19.02 -8.07 -2.06
CA GLU A 160 19.69 -7.93 -0.77
C GLU A 160 19.50 -6.53 -0.18
N TYR A 161 19.30 -6.47 1.14
CA TYR A 161 19.26 -5.23 1.89
C TYR A 161 20.70 -4.83 2.28
N ASN A 162 21.46 -4.40 1.26
CA ASN A 162 22.91 -4.16 1.32
C ASN A 162 23.26 -2.70 1.68
N ASP A 163 24.57 -2.39 1.73
CA ASP A 163 25.08 -1.04 1.98
C ASP A 163 24.46 0.02 1.06
N ALA A 164 24.39 -0.26 -0.24
CA ALA A 164 23.87 0.68 -1.21
C ALA A 164 22.39 1.02 -0.96
N LEU A 165 21.58 0.04 -0.60
CA LEU A 165 20.17 0.25 -0.26
C LEU A 165 20.02 1.02 1.05
N LEU A 166 20.74 0.62 2.11
CA LEU A 166 20.72 1.31 3.41
C LEU A 166 21.18 2.77 3.27
N ARG A 167 22.23 3.02 2.50
CA ARG A 167 22.73 4.39 2.25
C ARG A 167 21.70 5.25 1.52
N ARG A 168 21.04 4.68 0.50
CA ARG A 168 19.96 5.37 -0.21
C ARG A 168 18.81 5.76 0.72
N GLU A 169 18.38 4.87 1.60
CA GLU A 169 17.32 5.16 2.56
C GLU A 169 17.74 6.24 3.56
N LEU A 170 18.97 6.19 4.08
CA LEU A 170 19.50 7.21 4.97
C LEU A 170 19.66 8.57 4.28
N GLN A 171 19.96 8.59 2.98
CA GLN A 171 20.12 9.81 2.20
C GLN A 171 18.81 10.60 2.07
N LEU A 172 17.65 9.99 2.25
CA LEU A 172 16.36 10.70 2.26
C LEU A 172 16.31 11.77 3.35
N PHE A 173 17.02 11.56 4.48
CA PHE A 173 17.05 12.56 5.56
C PHE A 173 17.71 13.89 5.14
N PRO A 174 18.95 13.92 4.63
CA PRO A 174 19.53 15.18 4.20
C PRO A 174 18.83 15.77 2.98
N ASP A 175 18.40 14.95 2.01
CA ASP A 175 17.83 15.46 0.77
C ASP A 175 16.45 16.08 0.99
N TRP A 176 15.57 15.37 1.70
CA TRP A 176 14.18 15.83 1.87
C TRP A 176 13.98 16.64 3.14
N TYR A 177 14.42 16.12 4.30
CA TYR A 177 14.17 16.84 5.55
C TYR A 177 15.05 18.07 5.68
N LEU A 178 16.37 17.94 5.53
CA LEU A 178 17.26 19.10 5.66
C LEU A 178 17.15 20.03 4.44
N GLY A 179 17.25 19.49 3.22
CA GLY A 179 17.27 20.28 1.99
C GLY A 179 15.92 20.88 1.66
N GLN A 180 14.88 20.04 1.45
CA GLN A 180 13.58 20.53 0.97
C GLN A 180 12.74 21.13 2.10
N HIS A 181 12.58 20.43 3.22
CA HIS A 181 11.67 20.89 4.28
C HIS A 181 12.29 21.98 5.15
N ARG A 182 13.53 21.81 5.61
CA ARG A 182 14.20 22.77 6.49
C ARG A 182 14.98 23.85 5.74
N GLN A 183 15.26 23.65 4.44
CA GLN A 183 16.06 24.52 3.59
C GLN A 183 17.45 24.83 4.19
N VAL A 184 18.04 23.83 4.83
CA VAL A 184 19.37 23.91 5.46
C VAL A 184 20.40 23.30 4.53
N THR A 185 21.47 24.05 4.26
CA THR A 185 22.67 23.55 3.59
C THR A 185 23.71 23.20 4.63
N LEU A 186 24.18 21.95 4.64
CA LEU A 186 25.22 21.50 5.55
C LEU A 186 26.59 21.98 5.08
N ASN A 187 27.42 22.48 6.01
CA ASN A 187 28.83 22.73 5.74
C ASN A 187 29.63 21.41 5.73
N GLU A 188 30.89 21.45 5.27
CA GLU A 188 31.75 20.27 5.11
C GLU A 188 31.89 19.45 6.41
N LYS A 189 32.05 20.11 7.56
CA LYS A 189 32.16 19.43 8.86
C LYS A 189 30.88 18.69 9.24
N GLN A 190 29.72 19.30 8.98
CA GLN A 190 28.42 18.70 9.21
C GLN A 190 28.18 17.53 8.28
N GLN A 191 28.51 17.68 6.97
CA GLN A 191 28.41 16.59 5.99
C GLN A 191 29.29 15.39 6.40
N ALA A 192 30.57 15.64 6.78
CA ALA A 192 31.48 14.63 7.24
C ALA A 192 30.97 13.92 8.52
N THR A 193 30.31 14.66 9.43
CA THR A 193 29.70 14.07 10.62
C THR A 193 28.52 13.19 10.27
N LEU A 194 27.65 13.63 9.36
CA LEU A 194 26.50 12.86 8.91
C LEU A 194 26.95 11.56 8.22
N GLN A 195 27.95 11.61 7.34
CA GLN A 195 28.46 10.43 6.66
C GLN A 195 29.03 9.41 7.66
N ARG A 196 29.85 9.83 8.63
CA ARG A 196 30.35 8.93 9.69
C ARG A 196 29.20 8.28 10.48
N THR A 197 28.14 9.04 10.74
CA THR A 197 26.95 8.51 11.41
C THR A 197 26.26 7.45 10.56
N PHE A 198 26.08 7.73 9.25
CA PHE A 198 25.54 6.75 8.32
C PHE A 198 26.38 5.48 8.24
N ASP A 199 27.71 5.62 8.13
CA ASP A 199 28.63 4.50 8.10
C ASP A 199 28.51 3.62 9.36
N THR A 200 28.35 4.25 10.54
CA THR A 200 28.14 3.53 11.80
C THR A 200 26.81 2.77 11.81
N ILE A 201 25.72 3.41 11.37
CA ILE A 201 24.38 2.79 11.30
C ILE A 201 24.41 1.62 10.33
N ILE A 202 24.97 1.81 9.13
CA ILE A 202 25.06 0.79 8.10
C ILE A 202 25.89 -0.41 8.59
N ALA A 203 27.06 -0.16 9.14
CA ALA A 203 27.91 -1.20 9.67
C ALA A 203 27.22 -2.04 10.75
N ASN A 204 26.44 -1.39 11.64
CA ASN A 204 25.65 -2.09 12.65
C ASN A 204 24.53 -2.92 12.01
N ASN A 205 23.78 -2.36 11.06
CA ASN A 205 22.65 -3.04 10.44
C ASN A 205 23.09 -4.27 9.60
N LEU A 206 24.26 -4.20 8.96
CA LEU A 206 24.79 -5.30 8.17
C LEU A 206 25.32 -6.48 9.01
N GLN A 207 25.43 -6.33 10.33
CA GLN A 207 25.76 -7.43 11.23
C GLN A 207 24.54 -8.33 11.55
N ALA A 208 23.33 -7.84 11.33
CA ALA A 208 22.12 -8.61 11.57
C ALA A 208 21.99 -9.76 10.56
N PRO A 209 21.37 -10.90 10.95
CA PRO A 209 21.03 -11.96 10.02
C PRO A 209 20.19 -11.44 8.84
N GLN A 210 20.49 -11.93 7.63
CA GLN A 210 19.73 -11.57 6.43
C GLN A 210 18.40 -12.33 6.41
N VAL A 211 17.31 -11.58 6.45
CA VAL A 211 15.94 -12.12 6.39
C VAL A 211 15.10 -11.32 5.39
N PHE A 212 13.95 -11.86 5.00
CA PHE A 212 13.00 -11.11 4.22
C PHE A 212 12.48 -9.89 5.01
N VAL A 213 12.65 -8.71 4.44
CA VAL A 213 12.24 -7.44 5.05
C VAL A 213 10.97 -6.94 4.38
N HIS A 214 9.92 -6.70 5.17
CA HIS A 214 8.67 -6.15 4.64
C HIS A 214 8.80 -4.67 4.23
N ARG A 215 9.67 -3.89 4.85
CA ARG A 215 9.99 -2.48 4.64
C ARG A 215 8.93 -1.48 5.11
N ASP A 216 7.66 -1.87 5.15
CA ASP A 216 6.56 -1.00 5.56
C ASP A 216 5.54 -1.74 6.45
N TYR A 217 6.07 -2.50 7.46
CA TYR A 217 5.27 -3.28 8.39
C TYR A 217 4.75 -2.40 9.52
N MET A 218 3.60 -1.82 9.31
CA MET A 218 3.00 -0.85 10.21
C MET A 218 1.49 -1.05 10.31
N THR A 219 0.88 -0.54 11.37
CA THR A 219 -0.53 -0.74 11.70
C THR A 219 -1.52 -0.23 10.64
N ARG A 220 -1.10 0.65 9.74
CA ARG A 220 -1.91 1.10 8.60
C ARG A 220 -1.99 0.07 7.47
N ASN A 221 -1.02 -0.84 7.42
CA ASN A 221 -0.89 -1.87 6.39
C ASN A 221 -1.25 -3.27 6.88
N LEU A 222 -1.72 -3.39 8.12
CA LEU A 222 -2.22 -4.62 8.73
C LEU A 222 -3.75 -4.55 8.86
N MET A 223 -4.43 -5.65 8.52
CA MET A 223 -5.89 -5.78 8.52
C MET A 223 -6.33 -7.04 9.25
#